data_b666a1848a21138e99cc8b7f69eb0f32
#
_entry.id   b666a1848a21138e99cc8b7f69eb0f32
#
_cell.length_a   1.000
_cell.length_b   1.000
_cell.length_c   1.000
_cell.angle_alpha   90.00
_cell.angle_beta   90.00
_cell.angle_gamma   90.00
#
_symmetry.space_group_name_H-M   'P 1'
#
loop_
_entity.id
_entity.type
_entity.pdbx_description
1 polymer ?
#
loop_
_entity_poly.entity_id
_entity_poly.type
_entity_poly.pdbx_seq_one_letter_code
_entity_poly.pdbx_strand_id
1 'polypeptide(L)'
;MEELILTNKIPFNLKETVLCGQTFRWCKFNNFLYGVVNKTIIKIAQQKEKNSITFEYYPETYMGRKEIEYYFALDHDLLKILSQINKDKLIKGAINKYHGLRILRQQPWECLISFILATNKGIPQIKGMIENLCRKFGEKIVYEGHTFYSFPDPEAIKKASMTEILECGVGYRAQSILDTAFKVAEGIFNLEELKKHPYKTLKNRLMTARGVGQKAADCIALFAYEKLSAFPIDVHIGCLMLEYYDNLFKDVEIPTNKNMTKTQYELISDRGRKYFGEYAGYAQEYLYHYHRQQKKKKSRHRA
;
A
#
# COMPACT_ATOMS: atom_id res chain seq x y z
N MET A 1 -20.67 17.31 -5.73
CA MET A 1 -19.77 16.42 -6.54
C MET A 1 -18.83 17.33 -7.30
N GLU A 2 -17.53 17.16 -7.09
CA GLU A 2 -16.50 17.88 -7.83
C GLU A 2 -16.04 17.05 -9.03
N GLU A 3 -15.63 17.70 -10.11
CA GLU A 3 -15.03 17.07 -11.27
C GLU A 3 -13.59 17.56 -11.46
N LEU A 4 -12.66 16.63 -11.66
CA LEU A 4 -11.29 16.90 -12.06
C LEU A 4 -11.07 16.32 -13.46
N ILE A 5 -10.80 17.20 -14.42
CA ILE A 5 -10.42 16.79 -15.78
C ILE A 5 -8.96 16.36 -15.76
N LEU A 6 -8.73 15.10 -16.12
CA LEU A 6 -7.39 14.56 -16.27
C LEU A 6 -6.85 14.95 -17.65
N THR A 7 -5.73 15.61 -17.69
CA THR A 7 -5.04 15.86 -18.96
C THR A 7 -4.30 14.60 -19.42
N ASN A 8 -3.94 14.52 -20.71
CA ASN A 8 -3.10 13.43 -21.21
C ASN A 8 -1.73 13.33 -20.49
N LYS A 9 -1.32 14.40 -19.78
CA LYS A 9 -0.10 14.45 -18.96
C LYS A 9 -0.29 13.85 -17.57
N ILE A 10 -1.54 13.57 -17.15
CA ILE A 10 -1.88 13.00 -15.85
C ILE A 10 -2.62 11.66 -16.06
N PRO A 11 -1.92 10.61 -16.53
CA PRO A 11 -2.55 9.29 -16.63
C PRO A 11 -2.99 8.83 -15.23
N PHE A 12 -4.23 8.36 -15.13
CA PHE A 12 -4.77 7.84 -13.89
C PHE A 12 -5.70 6.66 -14.14
N ASN A 13 -5.51 5.59 -13.40
CA ASN A 13 -6.38 4.42 -13.41
C ASN A 13 -6.86 4.17 -11.98
N LEU A 14 -8.00 4.75 -11.65
CA LEU A 14 -8.57 4.71 -10.30
C LEU A 14 -8.70 3.27 -9.77
N LYS A 15 -9.33 2.40 -10.55
CA LYS A 15 -9.58 1.02 -10.14
C LYS A 15 -8.30 0.27 -9.83
N GLU A 16 -7.34 0.31 -10.73
CA GLU A 16 -6.09 -0.41 -10.55
C GLU A 16 -5.23 0.22 -9.45
N THR A 17 -5.35 1.53 -9.21
CA THR A 17 -4.66 2.22 -8.11
C THR A 17 -5.18 1.78 -6.74
N VAL A 18 -6.50 1.77 -6.51
CA VAL A 18 -7.05 1.52 -5.16
C VAL A 18 -7.29 0.03 -4.86
N LEU A 19 -7.32 -0.85 -5.89
CA LEU A 19 -7.61 -2.28 -5.72
C LEU A 19 -6.40 -3.19 -6.00
N CYS A 20 -5.22 -2.67 -6.32
CA CYS A 20 -4.00 -3.47 -6.55
C CYS A 20 -3.51 -4.19 -5.28
N GLY A 21 -3.76 -3.67 -4.11
CA GLY A 21 -3.38 -4.25 -2.82
C GLY A 21 -2.39 -3.43 -2.01
N GLN A 22 -2.09 -2.21 -2.44
CA GLN A 22 -1.30 -1.26 -1.67
C GLN A 22 -2.06 -0.66 -0.48
N THR A 23 -3.39 -0.63 -0.57
CA THR A 23 -4.31 -0.14 0.47
C THR A 23 -5.47 -1.11 0.68
N PHE A 24 -6.16 -1.03 1.84
CA PHE A 24 -7.12 -2.05 2.24
C PHE A 24 -8.52 -1.50 2.53
N ARG A 25 -8.72 -0.19 2.54
CA ARG A 25 -9.96 0.46 2.98
C ARG A 25 -10.83 1.01 1.86
N TRP A 26 -10.63 0.51 0.64
CA TRP A 26 -11.47 0.84 -0.51
C TRP A 26 -12.44 -0.28 -0.83
N CYS A 27 -13.70 0.08 -1.09
CA CYS A 27 -14.76 -0.83 -1.52
C CYS A 27 -15.52 -0.22 -2.71
N LYS A 28 -16.24 -1.08 -3.44
CA LYS A 28 -17.06 -0.68 -4.57
C LYS A 28 -18.53 -0.85 -4.22
N PHE A 29 -19.31 0.22 -4.37
CA PHE A 29 -20.77 0.20 -4.35
C PHE A 29 -21.27 0.82 -5.66
N ASN A 30 -22.09 0.07 -6.40
CA ASN A 30 -22.58 0.47 -7.71
C ASN A 30 -21.42 0.90 -8.64
N ASN A 31 -21.48 2.12 -9.18
CA ASN A 31 -20.47 2.67 -10.09
C ASN A 31 -19.37 3.47 -9.38
N PHE A 32 -19.43 3.60 -8.06
CA PHE A 32 -18.48 4.38 -7.27
C PHE A 32 -17.55 3.48 -6.46
N LEU A 33 -16.36 4.01 -6.22
CA LEU A 33 -15.43 3.50 -5.22
C LEU A 33 -15.51 4.41 -3.99
N TYR A 34 -15.59 3.79 -2.82
CA TYR A 34 -15.62 4.47 -1.53
C TYR A 34 -14.37 4.09 -0.74
N GLY A 35 -13.70 5.07 -0.21
CA GLY A 35 -12.56 4.91 0.69
C GLY A 35 -12.71 5.79 1.91
N VAL A 36 -12.16 5.36 3.04
CA VAL A 36 -12.00 6.22 4.21
C VAL A 36 -10.53 6.55 4.37
N VAL A 37 -10.18 7.82 4.24
CA VAL A 37 -8.82 8.33 4.32
C VAL A 37 -8.80 9.51 5.29
N ASN A 38 -7.93 9.49 6.28
CA ASN A 38 -7.81 10.58 7.25
C ASN A 38 -9.17 11.07 7.79
N LYS A 39 -10.01 10.14 8.29
CA LYS A 39 -11.38 10.40 8.82
C LYS A 39 -12.38 10.95 7.80
N THR A 40 -12.01 11.07 6.53
CA THR A 40 -12.86 11.52 5.43
C THR A 40 -13.27 10.35 4.54
N ILE A 41 -14.55 10.26 4.22
CA ILE A 41 -15.07 9.38 3.20
C ILE A 41 -14.84 10.03 1.85
N ILE A 42 -14.24 9.31 0.93
CA ILE A 42 -14.08 9.72 -0.46
C ILE A 42 -14.93 8.80 -1.31
N LYS A 43 -15.92 9.36 -1.99
CA LYS A 43 -16.72 8.70 -3.03
C LYS A 43 -16.20 9.17 -4.38
N ILE A 44 -15.75 8.25 -5.22
CA ILE A 44 -15.06 8.60 -6.45
C ILE A 44 -15.44 7.66 -7.59
N ALA A 45 -15.57 8.21 -8.78
CA ALA A 45 -15.74 7.46 -10.03
C ALA A 45 -14.83 8.02 -11.12
N GLN A 46 -14.36 7.15 -12.01
CA GLN A 46 -13.60 7.56 -13.18
C GLN A 46 -14.47 7.45 -14.43
N GLN A 47 -14.58 8.56 -15.16
CA GLN A 47 -15.28 8.67 -16.44
C GLN A 47 -14.25 8.59 -17.57
N LYS A 48 -14.05 7.39 -18.10
CA LYS A 48 -13.00 7.15 -19.11
C LYS A 48 -13.22 7.95 -20.41
N GLU A 49 -14.48 8.08 -20.84
CA GLU A 49 -14.82 8.79 -22.08
C GLU A 49 -14.51 10.29 -22.01
N LYS A 50 -14.68 10.89 -20.83
CA LYS A 50 -14.35 12.30 -20.56
C LYS A 50 -12.93 12.52 -20.06
N ASN A 51 -12.16 11.45 -19.85
CA ASN A 51 -10.86 11.49 -19.19
C ASN A 51 -10.89 12.32 -17.90
N SER A 52 -11.90 12.08 -17.06
CA SER A 52 -12.10 12.80 -15.80
C SER A 52 -12.37 11.86 -14.64
N ILE A 53 -12.18 12.37 -13.44
CA ILE A 53 -12.64 11.76 -12.19
C ILE A 53 -13.66 12.69 -11.55
N THR A 54 -14.75 12.10 -11.04
CA THR A 54 -15.73 12.79 -10.22
C THR A 54 -15.60 12.28 -8.80
N PHE A 55 -15.62 13.17 -7.81
CA PHE A 55 -15.49 12.79 -6.42
C PHE A 55 -16.32 13.69 -5.50
N GLU A 56 -16.69 13.11 -4.39
CA GLU A 56 -17.29 13.77 -3.21
C GLU A 56 -16.49 13.34 -2.00
N TYR A 57 -16.45 14.18 -0.97
CA TYR A 57 -15.77 13.88 0.28
C TYR A 57 -16.55 14.41 1.47
N TYR A 58 -16.54 13.65 2.59
CA TYR A 58 -17.30 13.99 3.79
C TYR A 58 -16.65 13.37 5.04
N PRO A 59 -16.56 14.11 6.14
CA PRO A 59 -16.71 15.56 6.23
C PRO A 59 -15.54 16.30 5.58
N GLU A 60 -15.74 17.55 5.18
CA GLU A 60 -14.72 18.39 4.56
C GLU A 60 -13.66 18.90 5.54
N THR A 61 -13.87 18.65 6.84
CA THR A 61 -13.01 19.16 7.93
C THR A 61 -11.57 18.65 7.86
N TYR A 62 -11.36 17.41 7.36
CA TYR A 62 -10.05 16.75 7.42
C TYR A 62 -9.32 16.71 6.09
N MET A 63 -10.07 16.71 4.99
CA MET A 63 -9.50 16.66 3.63
C MET A 63 -10.36 17.47 2.67
N GLY A 64 -9.74 18.22 1.79
CA GLY A 64 -10.34 18.86 0.65
C GLY A 64 -9.75 18.31 -0.66
N ARG A 65 -10.06 19.00 -1.75
CA ARG A 65 -9.62 18.61 -3.11
C ARG A 65 -8.10 18.43 -3.21
N LYS A 66 -7.31 19.35 -2.68
CA LYS A 66 -5.85 19.31 -2.76
C LYS A 66 -5.27 18.11 -2.06
N GLU A 67 -5.78 17.76 -0.88
CA GLU A 67 -5.37 16.60 -0.10
C GLU A 67 -5.75 15.29 -0.80
N ILE A 68 -6.89 15.28 -1.51
CA ILE A 68 -7.33 14.11 -2.32
C ILE A 68 -6.41 13.94 -3.54
N GLU A 69 -6.10 15.03 -4.26
CA GLU A 69 -5.16 15.01 -5.39
C GLU A 69 -3.77 14.55 -4.92
N TYR A 70 -3.32 15.04 -3.77
CA TYR A 70 -2.06 14.64 -3.13
C TYR A 70 -2.07 13.15 -2.73
N TYR A 71 -3.16 12.66 -2.10
CA TYR A 71 -3.31 11.26 -1.73
C TYR A 71 -3.18 10.33 -2.94
N PHE A 72 -3.75 10.70 -4.08
CA PHE A 72 -3.65 9.94 -5.33
C PHE A 72 -2.33 10.18 -6.09
N ALA A 73 -1.41 10.97 -5.55
CA ALA A 73 -0.14 11.33 -6.17
C ALA A 73 -0.32 11.87 -7.63
N LEU A 74 -1.34 12.72 -7.84
CA LEU A 74 -1.62 13.29 -9.16
C LEU A 74 -0.56 14.32 -9.60
N ASP A 75 0.21 14.84 -8.67
CA ASP A 75 1.37 15.72 -8.88
C ASP A 75 2.62 14.97 -9.40
N HIS A 76 2.68 13.64 -9.28
CA HIS A 76 3.76 12.86 -9.87
C HIS A 76 3.70 12.91 -11.40
N ASP A 77 4.82 13.23 -12.05
CA ASP A 77 4.98 13.03 -13.50
C ASP A 77 5.08 11.52 -13.81
N LEU A 78 3.90 10.88 -13.88
CA LEU A 78 3.83 9.45 -14.11
C LEU A 78 4.42 9.03 -15.46
N LEU A 79 4.32 9.86 -16.50
CA LEU A 79 4.90 9.52 -17.81
C LEU A 79 6.43 9.45 -17.74
N LYS A 80 7.06 10.38 -17.04
CA LYS A 80 8.49 10.36 -16.77
C LYS A 80 8.88 9.13 -15.95
N ILE A 81 8.14 8.84 -14.88
CA ILE A 81 8.36 7.65 -14.04
C ILE A 81 8.30 6.38 -14.89
N LEU A 82 7.22 6.22 -15.66
CA LEU A 82 7.02 5.03 -16.51
C LEU A 82 8.12 4.88 -17.56
N SER A 83 8.60 5.99 -18.17
CA SER A 83 9.70 5.93 -19.12
C SER A 83 11.01 5.44 -18.50
N GLN A 84 11.30 5.84 -17.24
CA GLN A 84 12.51 5.44 -16.53
C GLN A 84 12.52 3.99 -16.08
N ILE A 85 11.36 3.46 -15.69
CA ILE A 85 11.26 2.05 -15.26
C ILE A 85 11.05 1.06 -16.42
N ASN A 86 10.76 1.53 -17.63
CA ASN A 86 10.47 0.69 -18.82
C ASN A 86 11.75 0.11 -19.43
N LYS A 87 12.40 -0.82 -18.73
CA LYS A 87 13.73 -1.34 -19.09
C LYS A 87 13.72 -2.67 -19.85
N ASP A 88 12.61 -3.39 -19.87
CA ASP A 88 12.49 -4.70 -20.48
C ASP A 88 11.04 -5.02 -20.90
N LYS A 89 10.87 -6.18 -21.57
CA LYS A 89 9.56 -6.60 -22.11
C LYS A 89 8.53 -6.90 -21.03
N LEU A 90 8.95 -7.39 -19.86
CA LEU A 90 8.03 -7.78 -18.78
C LEU A 90 7.40 -6.56 -18.13
N ILE A 91 8.23 -5.60 -17.71
CA ILE A 91 7.74 -4.34 -17.14
C ILE A 91 6.96 -3.52 -18.17
N LYS A 92 7.37 -3.50 -19.44
CA LYS A 92 6.62 -2.88 -20.54
C LYS A 92 5.22 -3.46 -20.65
N GLY A 93 5.08 -4.79 -20.59
CA GLY A 93 3.79 -5.48 -20.59
C GLY A 93 2.91 -5.08 -19.40
N ALA A 94 3.50 -4.95 -18.20
CA ALA A 94 2.80 -4.52 -17.00
C ALA A 94 2.33 -3.04 -17.11
N ILE A 95 3.20 -2.15 -17.58
CA ILE A 95 2.90 -0.72 -17.80
C ILE A 95 1.74 -0.57 -18.78
N ASN A 96 1.81 -1.23 -19.95
CA ASN A 96 0.76 -1.14 -20.98
C ASN A 96 -0.61 -1.61 -20.44
N LYS A 97 -0.59 -2.67 -19.62
CA LYS A 97 -1.83 -3.25 -19.10
C LYS A 97 -2.48 -2.43 -18.00
N TYR A 98 -1.69 -1.80 -17.16
CA TYR A 98 -2.15 -1.06 -15.98
C TYR A 98 -1.76 0.43 -16.05
N HIS A 99 -1.66 0.96 -17.26
CA HIS A 99 -1.32 2.36 -17.48
C HIS A 99 -2.19 3.28 -16.60
N GLY A 100 -1.53 4.18 -15.89
CA GLY A 100 -2.19 5.09 -14.95
C GLY A 100 -2.32 4.57 -13.51
N LEU A 101 -1.82 3.37 -13.19
CA LEU A 101 -1.67 2.94 -11.80
C LEU A 101 -0.68 3.84 -11.07
N ARG A 102 -1.09 4.36 -9.90
CA ARG A 102 -0.27 5.26 -9.07
C ARG A 102 -0.02 4.68 -7.70
N ILE A 103 1.08 5.08 -7.06
CA ILE A 103 1.37 4.78 -5.66
C ILE A 103 0.68 5.86 -4.81
N LEU A 104 -0.20 5.41 -3.90
CA LEU A 104 -0.93 6.27 -2.98
C LEU A 104 -0.03 6.76 -1.84
N ARG A 105 -0.28 7.98 -1.36
CA ARG A 105 0.32 8.51 -0.12
C ARG A 105 -0.58 8.20 1.07
N GLN A 106 -0.23 7.15 1.78
CA GLN A 106 -1.03 6.67 2.91
C GLN A 106 -0.63 7.37 4.21
N GLN A 107 -1.58 7.47 5.14
CA GLN A 107 -1.28 7.95 6.48
C GLN A 107 -0.31 7.00 7.20
N PRO A 108 0.79 7.51 7.78
CA PRO A 108 1.84 6.67 8.36
C PRO A 108 1.34 5.68 9.43
N TRP A 109 0.43 6.12 10.30
CA TRP A 109 -0.13 5.27 11.35
C TRP A 109 -0.99 4.14 10.78
N GLU A 110 -1.95 4.44 9.94
CA GLU A 110 -2.81 3.44 9.29
C GLU A 110 -1.97 2.45 8.46
N CYS A 111 -0.99 2.96 7.71
CA CYS A 111 -0.09 2.15 6.91
C CYS A 111 0.74 1.19 7.79
N LEU A 112 1.31 1.68 8.89
CA LEU A 112 2.11 0.89 9.83
C LEU A 112 1.30 -0.29 10.40
N ILE A 113 0.12 -0.03 10.95
CA ILE A 113 -0.74 -1.08 11.51
C ILE A 113 -1.22 -2.04 10.42
N SER A 114 -1.59 -1.53 9.26
CA SER A 114 -2.03 -2.36 8.12
C SER A 114 -0.94 -3.34 7.68
N PHE A 115 0.33 -2.94 7.66
CA PHE A 115 1.42 -3.84 7.28
C PHE A 115 1.89 -4.77 8.41
N ILE A 116 1.68 -4.41 9.69
CA ILE A 116 1.78 -5.38 10.80
C ILE A 116 0.73 -6.49 10.62
N LEU A 117 -0.50 -6.12 10.28
CA LEU A 117 -1.60 -7.08 10.02
C LEU A 117 -1.36 -7.93 8.77
N ALA A 118 -0.67 -7.40 7.77
CA ALA A 118 -0.43 -8.06 6.48
C ALA A 118 0.56 -9.24 6.56
N THR A 119 1.27 -9.42 7.66
CA THR A 119 2.25 -10.50 7.83
C THR A 119 1.58 -11.87 7.71
N ASN A 120 1.98 -12.69 6.70
CA ASN A 120 1.44 -14.04 6.43
C ASN A 120 -0.09 -14.09 6.26
N LYS A 121 -0.70 -13.07 5.66
CA LYS A 121 -2.15 -13.00 5.42
C LYS A 121 -2.46 -12.57 3.98
N GLY A 122 -3.57 -13.10 3.46
CA GLY A 122 -4.13 -12.64 2.19
C GLY A 122 -4.93 -11.34 2.34
N ILE A 123 -5.07 -10.59 1.25
CA ILE A 123 -5.76 -9.29 1.24
C ILE A 123 -7.18 -9.35 1.86
N PRO A 124 -8.04 -10.36 1.58
CA PRO A 124 -9.36 -10.41 2.22
C PRO A 124 -9.31 -10.49 3.74
N GLN A 125 -8.35 -11.27 4.29
CA GLN A 125 -8.17 -11.40 5.74
C GLN A 125 -7.66 -10.09 6.36
N ILE A 126 -6.74 -9.39 5.68
CA ILE A 126 -6.22 -8.08 6.14
C ILE A 126 -7.37 -7.07 6.19
N LYS A 127 -8.18 -6.99 5.13
CA LYS A 127 -9.36 -6.10 5.08
C LYS A 127 -10.32 -6.38 6.23
N GLY A 128 -10.62 -7.65 6.51
CA GLY A 128 -11.51 -8.03 7.62
C GLY A 128 -10.97 -7.59 8.99
N MET A 129 -9.68 -7.81 9.25
CA MET A 129 -9.05 -7.38 10.51
C MET A 129 -9.06 -5.86 10.68
N ILE A 130 -8.74 -5.12 9.61
CA ILE A 130 -8.77 -3.64 9.62
C ILE A 130 -10.19 -3.13 9.84
N GLU A 131 -11.18 -3.71 9.16
CA GLU A 131 -12.59 -3.32 9.31
C GLU A 131 -13.08 -3.56 10.74
N ASN A 132 -12.72 -4.70 11.37
CA ASN A 132 -13.07 -5.00 12.74
C ASN A 132 -12.44 -4.00 13.72
N LEU A 133 -11.16 -3.65 13.53
CA LEU A 133 -10.50 -2.62 14.35
C LEU A 133 -11.18 -1.26 14.19
N CYS A 134 -11.48 -0.85 12.95
CA CYS A 134 -12.15 0.41 12.68
C CYS A 134 -13.56 0.44 13.29
N ARG A 135 -14.33 -0.65 13.16
CA ARG A 135 -15.68 -0.75 13.71
C ARG A 135 -15.70 -0.69 15.23
N LYS A 136 -14.69 -1.28 15.88
CA LYS A 136 -14.62 -1.35 17.34
C LYS A 136 -14.06 -0.09 17.99
N PHE A 137 -13.04 0.52 17.38
CA PHE A 137 -12.27 1.60 18.00
C PHE A 137 -12.26 2.91 17.20
N GLY A 138 -12.76 2.89 15.96
CA GLY A 138 -12.85 4.09 15.12
C GLY A 138 -14.14 4.86 15.34
N GLU A 139 -14.16 6.10 14.87
CA GLU A 139 -15.34 6.96 14.89
C GLU A 139 -16.32 6.56 13.80
N LYS A 140 -17.61 6.45 14.14
CA LYS A 140 -18.67 6.15 13.18
C LYS A 140 -18.96 7.37 12.30
N ILE A 141 -18.99 7.18 10.98
CA ILE A 141 -19.30 8.19 9.99
C ILE A 141 -20.46 7.67 9.13
N VAL A 142 -21.55 8.43 9.02
CA VAL A 142 -22.70 8.07 8.17
C VAL A 142 -22.71 8.97 6.94
N TYR A 143 -22.76 8.36 5.77
CA TYR A 143 -22.80 9.09 4.51
C TYR A 143 -23.66 8.33 3.49
N GLU A 144 -24.65 9.02 2.88
CA GLU A 144 -25.63 8.46 1.94
C GLU A 144 -26.31 7.15 2.43
N GLY A 145 -26.67 7.09 3.71
CA GLY A 145 -27.29 5.92 4.33
C GLY A 145 -26.34 4.74 4.60
N HIS A 146 -25.06 4.84 4.22
CA HIS A 146 -24.03 3.85 4.52
C HIS A 146 -23.25 4.24 5.78
N THR A 147 -22.88 3.22 6.56
CA THR A 147 -22.04 3.41 7.75
C THR A 147 -20.59 3.04 7.44
N PHE A 148 -19.70 3.97 7.75
CA PHE A 148 -18.26 3.81 7.68
C PHE A 148 -17.65 4.07 9.06
N TYR A 149 -16.38 3.71 9.23
CA TYR A 149 -15.65 3.96 10.47
C TYR A 149 -14.27 4.52 10.13
N SER A 150 -13.81 5.52 10.89
CA SER A 150 -12.44 6.01 10.76
C SER A 150 -11.43 4.93 11.17
N PHE A 151 -10.17 5.07 10.74
CA PHE A 151 -9.09 4.27 11.32
C PHE A 151 -8.88 4.75 12.77
N PRO A 152 -8.78 3.84 13.77
CA PRO A 152 -8.65 4.24 15.17
C PRO A 152 -7.33 4.97 15.43
N ASP A 153 -7.38 6.03 16.18
CA ASP A 153 -6.18 6.76 16.59
C ASP A 153 -5.30 5.91 17.54
N PRO A 154 -3.99 6.18 17.62
CA PRO A 154 -3.08 5.45 18.52
C PRO A 154 -3.58 5.43 19.98
N GLU A 155 -4.14 6.54 20.48
CA GLU A 155 -4.71 6.65 21.83
C GLU A 155 -5.90 5.71 22.06
N ALA A 156 -6.75 5.51 21.06
CA ALA A 156 -7.88 4.59 21.17
C ALA A 156 -7.41 3.15 21.30
N ILE A 157 -6.42 2.74 20.50
CA ILE A 157 -5.84 1.41 20.56
C ILE A 157 -5.04 1.19 21.86
N LYS A 158 -4.28 2.18 22.32
CA LYS A 158 -3.50 2.13 23.57
C LYS A 158 -4.38 1.83 24.80
N LYS A 159 -5.61 2.36 24.82
CA LYS A 159 -6.59 2.17 25.92
C LYS A 159 -7.28 0.80 25.87
N ALA A 160 -7.19 0.09 24.75
CA ALA A 160 -7.86 -1.19 24.58
C ALA A 160 -7.14 -2.31 25.34
N SER A 161 -7.93 -3.23 25.88
CA SER A 161 -7.40 -4.47 26.47
C SER A 161 -6.93 -5.43 25.37
N MET A 162 -6.06 -6.39 25.75
CA MET A 162 -5.61 -7.46 24.87
C MET A 162 -6.79 -8.26 24.31
N THR A 163 -7.80 -8.56 25.13
CA THR A 163 -8.99 -9.30 24.73
C THR A 163 -9.78 -8.57 23.64
N GLU A 164 -9.99 -7.27 23.81
CA GLU A 164 -10.69 -6.45 22.82
C GLU A 164 -9.99 -6.40 21.47
N ILE A 165 -8.65 -6.32 21.47
CA ILE A 165 -7.86 -6.37 20.23
C ILE A 165 -7.93 -7.76 19.57
N LEU A 166 -7.89 -8.85 20.38
CA LEU A 166 -8.01 -10.22 19.88
C LEU A 166 -9.36 -10.51 19.23
N GLU A 167 -10.46 -9.94 19.76
CA GLU A 167 -11.80 -10.02 19.17
C GLU A 167 -11.89 -9.44 17.75
N CYS A 168 -10.97 -8.57 17.35
CA CYS A 168 -10.87 -8.08 15.98
C CYS A 168 -10.27 -9.10 15.00
N GLY A 169 -9.94 -10.33 15.46
CA GLY A 169 -9.43 -11.41 14.62
C GLY A 169 -7.96 -11.28 14.24
N VAL A 170 -7.21 -10.41 14.90
CA VAL A 170 -5.80 -10.09 14.57
C VAL A 170 -4.82 -11.20 15.00
N GLY A 171 -5.23 -12.10 15.89
CA GLY A 171 -4.44 -13.21 16.41
C GLY A 171 -3.16 -12.75 17.11
N TYR A 172 -2.05 -13.44 16.90
CA TYR A 172 -0.75 -13.16 17.55
C TYR A 172 -0.20 -11.73 17.31
N ARG A 173 -0.82 -10.97 16.40
CA ARG A 173 -0.42 -9.59 16.10
C ARG A 173 -0.94 -8.59 17.13
N ALA A 174 -1.87 -8.99 18.00
CA ALA A 174 -2.48 -8.14 19.02
C ALA A 174 -1.41 -7.44 19.89
N GLN A 175 -0.41 -8.18 20.36
CA GLN A 175 0.67 -7.62 21.15
C GLN A 175 1.49 -6.57 20.37
N SER A 176 1.73 -6.81 19.07
CA SER A 176 2.46 -5.85 18.22
C SER A 176 1.68 -4.57 18.00
N ILE A 177 0.36 -4.68 17.84
CA ILE A 177 -0.54 -3.55 17.66
C ILE A 177 -0.57 -2.69 18.92
N LEU A 178 -0.76 -3.30 20.10
CA LEU A 178 -0.79 -2.60 21.39
C LEU A 178 0.56 -1.92 21.70
N ASP A 179 1.69 -2.64 21.55
CA ASP A 179 3.02 -2.08 21.77
C ASP A 179 3.31 -0.90 20.85
N THR A 180 2.95 -1.03 19.57
CA THR A 180 3.16 0.04 18.59
C THR A 180 2.26 1.24 18.90
N ALA A 181 0.99 1.03 19.25
CA ALA A 181 0.06 2.08 19.63
C ALA A 181 0.54 2.84 20.86
N PHE A 182 0.98 2.12 21.89
CA PHE A 182 1.57 2.72 23.08
C PHE A 182 2.78 3.62 22.72
N LYS A 183 3.75 3.10 21.98
CA LYS A 183 4.95 3.85 21.60
C LYS A 183 4.65 5.09 20.74
N VAL A 184 3.68 5.01 19.84
CA VAL A 184 3.28 6.14 19.01
C VAL A 184 2.53 7.18 19.82
N ALA A 185 1.59 6.77 20.68
CA ALA A 185 0.82 7.65 21.54
C ALA A 185 1.68 8.40 22.56
N GLU A 186 2.71 7.72 23.11
CA GLU A 186 3.68 8.34 24.04
C GLU A 186 4.79 9.15 23.35
N GLY A 187 4.76 9.24 22.00
CA GLY A 187 5.80 9.94 21.25
C GLY A 187 7.17 9.24 21.21
N ILE A 188 7.30 8.03 21.79
CA ILE A 188 8.52 7.21 21.77
C ILE A 188 8.87 6.79 20.33
N PHE A 189 7.83 6.54 19.52
CA PHE A 189 7.96 6.24 18.10
C PHE A 189 7.27 7.35 17.29
N ASN A 190 8.03 8.41 17.00
CA ASN A 190 7.52 9.59 16.31
C ASN A 190 7.45 9.37 14.80
N LEU A 191 6.24 9.16 14.27
CA LEU A 191 5.99 8.88 12.86
C LEU A 191 6.32 10.08 11.95
N GLU A 192 6.12 11.31 12.41
CA GLU A 192 6.42 12.52 11.63
C GLU A 192 7.93 12.75 11.49
N GLU A 193 8.69 12.47 12.56
CA GLU A 193 10.15 12.55 12.51
C GLU A 193 10.74 11.58 11.49
N LEU A 194 10.15 10.38 11.36
CA LEU A 194 10.60 9.36 10.42
C LEU A 194 10.63 9.85 8.97
N LYS A 195 9.77 10.77 8.59
CA LYS A 195 9.69 11.37 7.25
C LYS A 195 11.00 12.01 6.80
N LYS A 196 11.76 12.59 7.75
CA LYS A 196 13.01 13.32 7.50
C LYS A 196 14.17 12.41 7.12
N HIS A 197 14.08 11.11 7.41
CA HIS A 197 15.19 10.18 7.21
C HIS A 197 15.31 9.67 5.77
N PRO A 198 16.56 9.44 5.30
CA PRO A 198 16.78 8.72 4.06
C PRO A 198 16.30 7.27 4.19
N TYR A 199 16.00 6.63 3.06
CA TYR A 199 15.36 5.31 2.99
C TYR A 199 15.99 4.26 3.92
N LYS A 200 17.30 4.09 3.92
CA LYS A 200 17.98 3.06 4.72
C LYS A 200 17.78 3.28 6.23
N THR A 201 17.93 4.52 6.69
CA THR A 201 17.72 4.88 8.09
C THR A 201 16.25 4.73 8.49
N LEU A 202 15.32 5.19 7.64
CA LEU A 202 13.88 5.02 7.83
C LEU A 202 13.51 3.52 7.96
N LYS A 203 13.96 2.69 7.02
CA LYS A 203 13.71 1.24 7.05
C LYS A 203 14.18 0.60 8.35
N ASN A 204 15.39 0.91 8.78
CA ASN A 204 15.95 0.37 10.04
C ASN A 204 15.12 0.83 11.26
N ARG A 205 14.72 2.10 11.31
CA ARG A 205 13.85 2.61 12.37
C ARG A 205 12.47 1.95 12.37
N LEU A 206 11.84 1.78 11.21
CA LEU A 206 10.57 1.07 11.09
C LEU A 206 10.66 -0.37 11.62
N MET A 207 11.77 -1.06 11.38
CA MET A 207 11.98 -2.43 11.87
C MET A 207 12.17 -2.53 13.39
N THR A 208 12.32 -1.42 14.12
CA THR A 208 12.30 -1.44 15.61
C THR A 208 10.88 -1.58 16.16
N ALA A 209 9.85 -1.33 15.35
CA ALA A 209 8.47 -1.59 15.75
C ALA A 209 8.20 -3.10 15.73
N ARG A 210 7.59 -3.60 16.80
CA ARG A 210 7.26 -5.02 16.95
C ARG A 210 6.35 -5.50 15.80
N GLY A 211 6.72 -6.60 15.16
CA GLY A 211 5.95 -7.15 14.03
C GLY A 211 6.27 -6.55 12.66
N VAL A 212 7.18 -5.59 12.59
CA VAL A 212 7.65 -5.00 11.33
C VAL A 212 8.96 -5.67 10.90
N GLY A 213 8.86 -6.55 9.91
CA GLY A 213 10.02 -7.12 9.21
C GLY A 213 10.42 -6.30 7.99
N GLN A 214 11.44 -6.76 7.25
CA GLN A 214 11.99 -6.07 6.07
C GLN A 214 10.91 -5.71 5.03
N LYS A 215 10.03 -6.67 4.68
CA LYS A 215 8.96 -6.44 3.69
C LYS A 215 7.96 -5.39 4.17
N ALA A 216 7.54 -5.45 5.42
CA ALA A 216 6.61 -4.46 5.98
C ALA A 216 7.26 -3.08 6.02
N ALA A 217 8.53 -2.98 6.44
CA ALA A 217 9.28 -1.73 6.48
C ALA A 217 9.42 -1.10 5.08
N ASP A 218 9.71 -1.91 4.04
CA ASP A 218 9.79 -1.42 2.67
C ASP A 218 8.44 -0.95 2.12
N CYS A 219 7.35 -1.66 2.42
CA CYS A 219 6.01 -1.22 2.05
C CYS A 219 5.62 0.09 2.74
N ILE A 220 5.89 0.22 4.05
CA ILE A 220 5.60 1.45 4.80
C ILE A 220 6.45 2.60 4.28
N ALA A 221 7.74 2.37 4.02
CA ALA A 221 8.64 3.37 3.44
C ALA A 221 8.14 3.85 2.07
N LEU A 222 7.64 2.95 1.23
CA LEU A 222 7.11 3.26 -0.09
C LEU A 222 5.79 4.03 -0.01
N PHE A 223 4.81 3.49 0.72
CA PHE A 223 3.44 3.98 0.67
C PHE A 223 3.13 5.12 1.64
N ALA A 224 3.84 5.22 2.78
CA ALA A 224 3.59 6.27 3.76
C ALA A 224 4.66 7.38 3.75
N TYR A 225 5.86 7.10 3.26
CA TYR A 225 6.98 8.03 3.29
C TYR A 225 7.57 8.35 1.92
N GLU A 226 6.91 7.95 0.84
CA GLU A 226 7.32 8.24 -0.54
C GLU A 226 8.78 7.87 -0.86
N LYS A 227 9.32 6.85 -0.22
CA LYS A 227 10.65 6.35 -0.59
C LYS A 227 10.51 5.52 -1.86
N LEU A 228 10.32 6.21 -3.00
CA LEU A 228 9.99 5.61 -4.30
C LEU A 228 11.03 4.62 -4.82
N SER A 229 12.23 4.65 -4.27
CA SER A 229 13.27 3.65 -4.54
C SER A 229 13.13 2.37 -3.69
N ALA A 230 12.19 2.29 -2.75
CA ALA A 230 11.94 1.06 -1.99
C ALA A 230 11.39 -0.03 -2.92
N PHE A 231 11.85 -1.28 -2.72
CA PHE A 231 11.46 -2.42 -3.55
C PHE A 231 11.04 -3.59 -2.65
N PRO A 232 9.80 -3.58 -2.14
CA PRO A 232 9.29 -4.64 -1.26
C PRO A 232 9.26 -6.00 -1.96
N ILE A 233 9.79 -7.03 -1.30
CA ILE A 233 9.77 -8.40 -1.81
C ILE A 233 8.74 -9.22 -1.04
N ASP A 234 7.66 -9.58 -1.70
CA ASP A 234 6.74 -10.62 -1.24
C ASP A 234 6.99 -11.93 -2.02
N VAL A 235 6.19 -12.96 -1.75
CA VAL A 235 6.30 -14.25 -2.45
C VAL A 235 6.13 -14.10 -3.96
N HIS A 236 5.28 -13.17 -4.42
CA HIS A 236 5.04 -12.96 -5.85
C HIS A 236 6.24 -12.30 -6.52
N ILE A 237 6.75 -11.23 -5.92
CA ILE A 237 7.93 -10.52 -6.44
C ILE A 237 9.18 -11.36 -6.30
N GLY A 238 9.36 -12.09 -5.20
CA GLY A 238 10.49 -13.01 -5.04
C GLY A 238 10.54 -14.06 -6.15
N CYS A 239 9.43 -14.75 -6.42
CA CYS A 239 9.35 -15.69 -7.54
C CYS A 239 9.61 -15.01 -8.88
N LEU A 240 9.00 -13.85 -9.13
CA LEU A 240 9.15 -13.14 -10.40
C LEU A 240 10.59 -12.70 -10.63
N MET A 241 11.27 -12.18 -9.61
CA MET A 241 12.67 -11.74 -9.72
C MET A 241 13.61 -12.93 -10.04
N LEU A 242 13.40 -14.07 -9.42
CA LEU A 242 14.22 -15.24 -9.66
C LEU A 242 13.89 -15.95 -11.00
N GLU A 243 12.67 -15.83 -11.51
CA GLU A 243 12.22 -16.47 -12.76
C GLU A 243 12.55 -15.62 -14.00
N TYR A 244 12.38 -14.30 -13.92
CA TYR A 244 12.47 -13.41 -15.09
C TYR A 244 13.65 -12.44 -15.06
N TYR A 245 14.29 -12.27 -13.92
CA TYR A 245 15.45 -11.39 -13.70
C TYR A 245 16.66 -12.18 -13.15
N ASP A 246 16.74 -13.47 -13.44
CA ASP A 246 17.81 -14.38 -13.03
C ASP A 246 19.20 -13.86 -13.41
N ASN A 247 19.29 -13.15 -14.55
CA ASN A 247 20.50 -12.51 -15.01
C ASN A 247 21.07 -11.47 -14.02
N LEU A 248 20.23 -10.92 -13.11
CA LEU A 248 20.68 -10.04 -12.04
C LEU A 248 21.38 -10.79 -10.90
N PHE A 249 21.31 -12.15 -10.88
CA PHE A 249 21.77 -12.98 -9.77
C PHE A 249 22.84 -14.00 -10.18
N LYS A 250 23.44 -13.88 -11.37
CA LYS A 250 24.42 -14.84 -11.91
C LYS A 250 25.68 -15.00 -11.06
N ASP A 251 26.01 -13.99 -10.26
CA ASP A 251 27.16 -13.96 -9.34
C ASP A 251 26.87 -14.53 -7.95
N VAL A 252 25.64 -14.97 -7.69
CA VAL A 252 25.21 -15.47 -6.37
C VAL A 252 24.24 -16.62 -6.54
N GLU A 253 24.50 -17.72 -5.85
CA GLU A 253 23.55 -18.82 -5.77
C GLU A 253 22.43 -18.49 -4.77
N ILE A 254 21.20 -18.33 -5.26
CA ILE A 254 20.01 -18.09 -4.43
C ILE A 254 19.21 -19.39 -4.35
N PRO A 255 19.21 -20.08 -3.21
CA PRO A 255 18.39 -21.27 -3.05
C PRO A 255 16.90 -20.94 -3.23
N THR A 256 16.22 -21.74 -4.05
CA THR A 256 14.76 -21.59 -4.33
C THR A 256 13.86 -22.10 -3.21
N ASN A 257 14.31 -22.00 -1.96
CA ASN A 257 13.55 -22.44 -0.79
C ASN A 257 12.28 -21.61 -0.56
N LYS A 258 11.23 -22.25 -0.04
CA LYS A 258 9.94 -21.61 0.25
C LYS A 258 10.01 -20.43 1.23
N ASN A 259 11.06 -20.37 2.06
CA ASN A 259 11.27 -19.31 3.06
C ASN A 259 12.51 -18.50 2.72
N MET A 260 12.29 -17.28 2.26
CA MET A 260 13.37 -16.32 1.98
C MET A 260 14.07 -15.89 3.27
N THR A 261 15.40 -16.03 3.33
CA THR A 261 16.19 -15.51 4.45
C THR A 261 16.28 -13.99 4.42
N LYS A 262 16.68 -13.36 5.52
CA LYS A 262 16.91 -11.90 5.58
C LYS A 262 17.93 -11.43 4.55
N THR A 263 19.02 -12.17 4.40
CA THR A 263 20.09 -11.87 3.43
C THR A 263 19.60 -11.98 1.99
N GLN A 264 18.84 -13.02 1.66
CA GLN A 264 18.24 -13.17 0.34
C GLN A 264 17.24 -12.04 0.03
N TYR A 265 16.43 -11.66 1.01
CA TYR A 265 15.53 -10.52 0.88
C TYR A 265 16.30 -9.24 0.51
N GLU A 266 17.33 -8.91 1.28
CA GLU A 266 18.15 -7.71 1.05
C GLU A 266 18.81 -7.73 -0.31
N LEU A 267 19.39 -8.87 -0.69
CA LEU A 267 20.03 -9.02 -1.99
C LEU A 267 19.05 -8.78 -3.14
N ILE A 268 17.87 -9.42 -3.11
CA ILE A 268 16.87 -9.28 -4.17
C ILE A 268 16.32 -7.84 -4.22
N SER A 269 16.02 -7.27 -3.06
CA SER A 269 15.55 -5.87 -2.95
C SER A 269 16.59 -4.90 -3.50
N ASP A 270 17.87 -5.04 -3.12
CA ASP A 270 18.94 -4.16 -3.61
C ASP A 270 19.18 -4.30 -5.11
N ARG A 271 19.14 -5.53 -5.67
CA ARG A 271 19.26 -5.73 -7.12
C ARG A 271 18.09 -5.12 -7.88
N GLY A 272 16.86 -5.28 -7.39
CA GLY A 272 15.67 -4.63 -7.95
C GLY A 272 15.79 -3.11 -7.93
N ARG A 273 16.21 -2.54 -6.80
CA ARG A 273 16.45 -1.10 -6.64
C ARG A 273 17.54 -0.57 -7.58
N LYS A 274 18.65 -1.27 -7.70
CA LYS A 274 19.73 -0.90 -8.64
C LYS A 274 19.25 -0.96 -10.08
N TYR A 275 18.52 -1.99 -10.43
CA TYR A 275 18.03 -2.20 -11.79
C TYR A 275 16.99 -1.14 -12.19
N PHE A 276 15.96 -0.89 -11.38
CA PHE A 276 14.89 0.05 -11.72
C PHE A 276 15.19 1.50 -11.33
N GLY A 277 16.15 1.75 -10.44
CA GLY A 277 16.60 3.09 -10.05
C GLY A 277 15.68 3.81 -9.07
N GLU A 278 15.57 5.12 -9.22
CA GLU A 278 14.85 6.03 -8.32
C GLU A 278 13.38 5.62 -8.09
N TYR A 279 12.73 5.10 -9.13
CA TYR A 279 11.31 4.72 -9.10
C TYR A 279 11.11 3.20 -9.03
N ALA A 280 12.03 2.48 -8.41
CA ALA A 280 11.95 1.02 -8.27
C ALA A 280 10.64 0.56 -7.61
N GLY A 281 10.08 1.35 -6.68
CA GLY A 281 8.79 1.07 -6.05
C GLY A 281 7.62 1.06 -7.03
N TYR A 282 7.62 1.96 -8.02
CA TYR A 282 6.64 1.91 -9.10
C TYR A 282 6.81 0.64 -9.94
N ALA A 283 8.04 0.30 -10.33
CA ALA A 283 8.29 -0.93 -11.07
C ALA A 283 7.80 -2.15 -10.30
N GLN A 284 8.09 -2.22 -9.00
CA GLN A 284 7.66 -3.28 -8.11
C GLN A 284 6.12 -3.41 -8.07
N GLU A 285 5.39 -2.30 -7.91
CA GLU A 285 3.94 -2.32 -7.83
C GLU A 285 3.29 -2.75 -9.15
N TYR A 286 3.80 -2.29 -10.30
CA TYR A 286 3.35 -2.75 -11.62
C TYR A 286 3.60 -4.24 -11.83
N LEU A 287 4.79 -4.74 -11.50
CA LEU A 287 5.17 -6.14 -11.61
C LEU A 287 4.36 -7.03 -10.67
N TYR A 288 4.18 -6.60 -9.41
CA TYR A 288 3.37 -7.30 -8.42
C TYR A 288 1.93 -7.48 -8.89
N HIS A 289 1.31 -6.38 -9.31
CA HIS A 289 -0.07 -6.42 -9.76
C HIS A 289 -0.22 -7.28 -11.01
N TYR A 290 0.71 -7.18 -11.97
CA TYR A 290 0.74 -7.98 -13.19
C TYR A 290 0.84 -9.47 -12.90
N HIS A 291 1.82 -9.89 -12.12
CA HIS A 291 2.06 -11.31 -11.80
C HIS A 291 0.91 -11.92 -10.99
N ARG A 292 0.41 -11.20 -9.98
CA ARG A 292 -0.71 -11.65 -9.16
C ARG A 292 -1.98 -11.88 -9.98
N GLN A 293 -2.29 -11.02 -10.94
CA GLN A 293 -3.47 -11.19 -11.80
C GLN A 293 -3.30 -12.34 -12.80
N GLN A 294 -2.09 -12.60 -13.28
CA GLN A 294 -1.83 -13.76 -14.13
C GLN A 294 -2.04 -15.08 -13.36
N LYS A 295 -1.54 -15.18 -12.13
CA LYS A 295 -1.74 -16.39 -11.29
C LYS A 295 -3.22 -16.65 -11.00
N LYS A 296 -4.01 -15.59 -10.73
CA LYS A 296 -5.46 -15.72 -10.52
C LYS A 296 -6.20 -16.25 -11.77
N LYS A 297 -5.79 -15.85 -12.97
CA LYS A 297 -6.39 -16.36 -14.21
C LYS A 297 -6.06 -17.84 -14.41
N LYS A 298 -4.79 -18.24 -14.22
CA LYS A 298 -4.38 -19.65 -14.33
C LYS A 298 -5.08 -20.58 -13.34
N SER A 299 -5.35 -20.13 -12.11
CA SER A 299 -6.08 -20.92 -11.12
C SER A 299 -7.56 -21.10 -11.45
N ARG A 300 -8.20 -20.07 -12.08
CA ARG A 300 -9.62 -20.15 -12.52
C ARG A 300 -9.84 -21.04 -13.74
N HIS A 301 -8.81 -21.27 -14.58
CA HIS A 301 -8.91 -22.18 -15.71
C HIS A 301 -8.59 -23.63 -15.33
N ARG A 302 -8.13 -23.89 -14.10
CA ARG A 302 -7.84 -25.23 -13.58
C ARG A 302 -8.89 -25.75 -12.60
N ALA A 303 -9.84 -24.91 -12.19
CA ALA A 303 -11.00 -25.22 -11.37
C ALA A 303 -12.26 -25.28 -12.23
#